data_02c281fb7bec21708b635386806af7c3
#
_entry.id   02c281fb7bec21708b635386806af7c3
#
_cell.length_a   1.000
_cell.length_b   1.000
_cell.length_c   1.000
_cell.angle_alpha   90.00
_cell.angle_beta   90.00
_cell.angle_gamma   90.00
#
_symmetry.space_group_name_H-M   'P 1'
#
loop_
_entity.id
_entity.type
_entity.pdbx_description
1 polymer ?
#
loop_
_entity_poly.entity_id
_entity_poly.type
_entity_poly.pdbx_seq_one_letter_code
_entity_poly.pdbx_strand_id
1 'polypeptide(L)'
;MKPTKLMKRLYSKGYTFLQHEYAKFGKPFPRKRLFVRGLSSFTYSLRGELKRLRKVPRVIKGKDLKFNRGPQYFNADILTPKAKTSQVLFAHYVVLAPGGKSQRHGHMNEAMFYILDGKGHEIHDGVRYDWEAGDVVVVENSCVHQHFNDDPDRPARAIIIKSKPLYLFMNMLMQEDVEQQPKDPPPGHDDFEPTYFPE
;
A
#
# COMPACT_ATOMS: atom_id res chain seq x y z
N MET A 1 -19.57 11.62 -22.90
CA MET A 1 -19.01 10.44 -23.59
C MET A 1 -20.01 9.28 -23.46
N LYS A 2 -20.47 8.66 -24.57
CA LYS A 2 -21.40 7.52 -24.47
C LYS A 2 -20.61 6.28 -24.02
N PRO A 3 -21.12 5.48 -23.06
CA PRO A 3 -20.41 4.29 -22.60
C PRO A 3 -20.26 3.27 -23.71
N THR A 4 -19.09 2.66 -23.81
CA THR A 4 -18.80 1.62 -24.80
C THR A 4 -19.66 0.35 -24.56
N LYS A 5 -19.77 -0.52 -25.55
CA LYS A 5 -20.51 -1.79 -25.44
C LYS A 5 -19.98 -2.67 -24.29
N LEU A 6 -18.66 -2.61 -24.03
CA LEU A 6 -18.00 -3.29 -22.91
C LEU A 6 -18.41 -2.68 -21.56
N MET A 7 -18.42 -1.35 -21.44
CA MET A 7 -18.85 -0.67 -20.23
C MET A 7 -20.30 -0.99 -19.89
N LYS A 8 -21.22 -0.97 -20.88
CA LYS A 8 -22.62 -1.36 -20.68
C LYS A 8 -22.74 -2.79 -20.15
N ARG A 9 -21.95 -3.72 -20.66
CA ARG A 9 -21.93 -5.13 -20.22
C ARG A 9 -21.37 -5.28 -18.79
N LEU A 10 -20.38 -4.49 -18.42
CA LEU A 10 -19.81 -4.50 -17.07
C LEU A 10 -20.77 -3.88 -16.05
N TYR A 11 -21.42 -2.77 -16.40
CA TYR A 11 -22.43 -2.15 -15.53
C TYR A 11 -23.68 -3.02 -15.32
N SER A 12 -24.12 -3.73 -16.35
CA SER A 12 -25.23 -4.69 -16.23
C SER A 12 -24.91 -5.87 -15.30
N LYS A 13 -23.61 -6.12 -15.02
CA LYS A 13 -23.14 -7.12 -14.05
C LYS A 13 -22.82 -6.54 -12.67
N GLY A 14 -23.21 -5.30 -12.39
CA GLY A 14 -22.98 -4.64 -11.10
C GLY A 14 -21.55 -4.17 -10.87
N TYR A 15 -20.78 -3.96 -11.93
CA TYR A 15 -19.45 -3.37 -11.83
C TYR A 15 -19.54 -1.84 -11.75
N THR A 16 -18.84 -1.25 -10.82
CA THR A 16 -18.64 0.20 -10.76
C THR A 16 -17.53 0.64 -11.72
N PHE A 17 -17.47 1.94 -12.02
CA PHE A 17 -16.40 2.53 -12.84
C PHE A 17 -14.99 2.14 -12.33
N LEU A 18 -14.80 2.11 -11.02
CA LEU A 18 -13.53 1.69 -10.41
C LEU A 18 -13.20 0.22 -10.60
N GLN A 19 -14.20 -0.64 -10.52
CA GLN A 19 -14.00 -2.06 -10.82
C GLN A 19 -13.57 -2.26 -12.26
N HIS A 20 -14.01 -1.37 -13.18
CA HIS A 20 -13.59 -1.39 -14.56
C HIS A 20 -12.12 -0.94 -14.72
N GLU A 21 -11.70 0.11 -14.03
CA GLU A 21 -10.31 0.56 -14.05
C GLU A 21 -9.37 -0.50 -13.44
N TYR A 22 -9.75 -1.09 -12.31
CA TYR A 22 -8.98 -2.21 -11.72
C TYR A 22 -8.91 -3.43 -12.64
N ALA A 23 -9.95 -3.72 -13.43
CA ALA A 23 -9.94 -4.83 -14.39
C ALA A 23 -8.95 -4.60 -15.53
N LYS A 24 -8.62 -3.36 -15.89
CA LYS A 24 -7.57 -3.04 -16.87
C LYS A 24 -6.18 -3.48 -16.42
N PHE A 25 -5.94 -3.59 -15.13
CA PHE A 25 -4.66 -4.01 -14.55
C PHE A 25 -4.55 -5.53 -14.32
N GLY A 26 -5.42 -6.32 -14.94
CA GLY A 26 -5.30 -7.78 -15.01
C GLY A 26 -5.64 -8.55 -13.72
N LYS A 27 -6.15 -7.88 -12.68
CA LYS A 27 -6.61 -8.54 -11.46
C LYS A 27 -8.12 -8.40 -11.32
N PRO A 28 -8.89 -9.51 -11.27
CA PRO A 28 -10.33 -9.40 -11.04
C PRO A 28 -10.57 -8.75 -9.67
N PHE A 29 -11.31 -7.65 -9.66
CA PHE A 29 -11.74 -7.03 -8.42
C PHE A 29 -12.59 -8.02 -7.63
N PRO A 30 -12.29 -8.30 -6.35
CA PRO A 30 -13.11 -9.24 -5.57
C PRO A 30 -14.54 -8.73 -5.51
N ARG A 31 -15.50 -9.53 -5.98
CA ARG A 31 -16.93 -9.19 -6.01
C ARG A 31 -17.54 -8.94 -4.62
N LYS A 32 -16.85 -9.36 -3.57
CA LYS A 32 -17.29 -9.11 -2.18
C LYS A 32 -16.84 -7.72 -1.76
N ARG A 33 -17.79 -6.83 -1.52
CA ARG A 33 -17.50 -5.54 -0.89
C ARG A 33 -16.80 -5.77 0.44
N LEU A 34 -15.56 -5.32 0.55
CA LEU A 34 -14.76 -5.47 1.76
C LEU A 34 -15.34 -4.69 2.94
N PHE A 35 -16.12 -3.64 2.65
CA PHE A 35 -16.56 -2.65 3.63
C PHE A 35 -18.02 -2.79 4.09
N VAL A 36 -18.83 -3.61 3.41
CA VAL A 36 -20.24 -3.77 3.79
C VAL A 36 -20.43 -5.16 4.36
N ARG A 37 -20.24 -5.27 5.66
CA ARG A 37 -20.62 -6.46 6.43
C ARG A 37 -21.80 -6.14 7.31
N GLY A 38 -22.79 -7.02 7.31
CA GLY A 38 -23.95 -6.94 8.18
C GLY A 38 -25.13 -6.18 7.60
N LEU A 39 -25.11 -5.84 6.30
CA LEU A 39 -26.35 -5.51 5.60
C LEU A 39 -27.10 -6.81 5.34
N SER A 40 -27.98 -7.18 6.24
CA SER A 40 -29.01 -8.15 5.94
C SER A 40 -30.25 -7.38 5.50
N SER A 41 -30.82 -7.78 4.36
CA SER A 41 -32.12 -7.38 3.82
C SER A 41 -32.82 -6.24 4.58
N PHE A 42 -32.53 -4.99 4.21
CA PHE A 42 -33.17 -3.77 4.69
C PHE A 42 -32.88 -3.30 6.13
N THR A 43 -32.11 -4.03 6.93
CA THR A 43 -31.70 -3.55 8.25
C THR A 43 -30.20 -3.43 8.35
N TYR A 44 -29.75 -2.23 8.70
CA TYR A 44 -28.36 -1.97 9.04
C TYR A 44 -28.15 -2.24 10.53
N SER A 45 -27.40 -3.29 10.87
CA SER A 45 -27.08 -3.58 12.27
C SER A 45 -25.60 -3.43 12.53
N LEU A 46 -25.24 -2.45 13.34
CA LEU A 46 -23.88 -2.27 13.85
C LEU A 46 -23.49 -3.31 14.91
N ARG A 47 -24.47 -4.00 15.53
CA ARG A 47 -24.19 -4.94 16.63
C ARG A 47 -23.33 -6.12 16.19
N GLY A 48 -23.62 -6.69 15.04
CA GLY A 48 -22.84 -7.80 14.47
C GLY A 48 -21.41 -7.38 14.14
N GLU A 49 -21.25 -6.20 13.57
CA GLU A 49 -19.95 -5.65 13.22
C GLU A 49 -19.14 -5.28 14.48
N LEU A 50 -19.75 -4.65 15.49
CA LEU A 50 -19.11 -4.39 16.77
C LEU A 50 -18.63 -5.66 17.46
N LYS A 51 -19.47 -6.73 17.43
CA LYS A 51 -19.09 -8.04 17.97
C LYS A 51 -17.90 -8.64 17.24
N ARG A 52 -17.85 -8.49 15.92
CA ARG A 52 -16.71 -8.90 15.09
C ARG A 52 -15.45 -8.10 15.42
N LEU A 53 -15.56 -6.77 15.47
CA LEU A 53 -14.44 -5.87 15.75
C LEU A 53 -13.82 -6.12 17.14
N ARG A 54 -14.63 -6.47 18.12
CA ARG A 54 -14.13 -6.85 19.45
C ARG A 54 -13.28 -8.11 19.46
N LYS A 55 -13.43 -8.97 18.46
CA LYS A 55 -12.67 -10.22 18.30
C LYS A 55 -11.40 -10.06 17.46
N VAL A 56 -11.21 -8.92 16.81
CA VAL A 56 -10.01 -8.65 16.02
C VAL A 56 -8.81 -8.52 16.98
N PRO A 57 -7.68 -9.13 16.69
CA PRO A 57 -6.47 -8.99 17.49
C PRO A 57 -6.11 -7.51 17.70
N ARG A 58 -5.76 -7.14 18.93
CA ARG A 58 -5.27 -5.79 19.27
C ARG A 58 -3.77 -5.68 19.13
N VAL A 59 -3.09 -6.80 19.03
CA VAL A 59 -1.65 -6.90 18.84
C VAL A 59 -1.39 -7.73 17.60
N ILE A 60 -0.67 -7.17 16.65
CA ILE A 60 -0.16 -7.86 15.48
C ILE A 60 1.31 -8.18 15.77
N LYS A 61 1.65 -9.46 15.79
CA LYS A 61 3.02 -9.89 16.10
C LYS A 61 3.90 -9.74 14.87
N GLY A 62 5.03 -9.06 14.99
CA GLY A 62 5.98 -8.88 13.90
C GLY A 62 6.42 -10.21 13.26
N LYS A 63 6.66 -11.24 14.08
CA LYS A 63 7.04 -12.59 13.62
C LYS A 63 5.99 -13.27 12.70
N ASP A 64 4.75 -12.82 12.72
CA ASP A 64 3.66 -13.39 11.90
C ASP A 64 3.50 -12.63 10.56
N LEU A 65 4.18 -11.51 10.41
CA LEU A 65 4.20 -10.72 9.18
C LEU A 65 5.15 -11.38 8.16
N LYS A 66 4.79 -11.30 6.90
CA LYS A 66 5.60 -11.83 5.81
C LYS A 66 5.96 -10.73 4.85
N PHE A 67 7.23 -10.64 4.53
CA PHE A 67 7.69 -9.77 3.47
C PHE A 67 7.23 -10.29 2.11
N ASN A 68 6.91 -9.37 1.25
CA ASN A 68 6.58 -9.60 -0.15
C ASN A 68 7.20 -8.48 -1.00
N ARG A 69 7.11 -8.59 -2.32
CA ARG A 69 7.84 -7.79 -3.30
C ARG A 69 9.33 -8.15 -3.30
N GLY A 70 10.23 -7.19 -3.45
CA GLY A 70 11.67 -7.40 -3.66
C GLY A 70 12.03 -7.24 -5.15
N PRO A 71 13.31 -7.32 -5.50
CA PRO A 71 14.45 -7.58 -4.60
C PRO A 71 15.07 -6.33 -3.96
N GLN A 72 14.64 -5.12 -4.30
CA GLN A 72 15.19 -3.88 -3.74
C GLN A 72 14.28 -3.22 -2.71
N TYR A 73 12.98 -3.43 -2.83
CA TYR A 73 11.94 -2.88 -1.95
C TYR A 73 11.01 -4.00 -1.49
N PHE A 74 10.97 -4.23 -0.20
CA PHE A 74 10.13 -5.25 0.44
C PHE A 74 9.08 -4.60 1.32
N ASN A 75 7.90 -5.22 1.41
CA ASN A 75 6.88 -4.75 2.34
C ASN A 75 6.18 -5.90 3.06
N ALA A 76 5.76 -5.66 4.30
CA ALA A 76 4.93 -6.56 5.08
C ALA A 76 3.68 -5.83 5.57
N ASP A 77 2.51 -6.32 5.22
CA ASP A 77 1.22 -5.70 5.53
C ASP A 77 0.90 -5.82 7.03
N ILE A 78 0.75 -4.69 7.72
CA ILE A 78 0.37 -4.61 9.14
C ILE A 78 -1.15 -4.43 9.27
N LEU A 79 -1.68 -3.34 8.71
CA LEU A 79 -3.10 -3.03 8.73
C LEU A 79 -3.63 -3.02 7.31
N THR A 80 -4.62 -3.85 7.04
CA THR A 80 -5.25 -3.87 5.72
C THR A 80 -6.75 -4.06 5.83
N PRO A 81 -7.54 -3.49 4.91
CA PRO A 81 -8.96 -3.80 4.80
C PRO A 81 -9.20 -5.28 4.47
N LYS A 82 -8.27 -5.91 3.77
CA LYS A 82 -8.31 -7.34 3.44
C LYS A 82 -8.27 -8.21 4.70
N ALA A 83 -7.40 -7.88 5.63
CA ALA A 83 -7.32 -8.55 6.94
C ALA A 83 -8.44 -8.11 7.90
N LYS A 84 -9.19 -7.04 7.54
CA LYS A 84 -10.31 -6.50 8.33
C LYS A 84 -9.90 -5.95 9.69
N THR A 85 -8.64 -5.58 9.84
CA THR A 85 -8.07 -4.97 11.04
C THR A 85 -8.26 -3.47 11.06
N SER A 86 -8.41 -2.85 9.89
CA SER A 86 -8.65 -1.42 9.73
C SER A 86 -9.64 -1.16 8.60
N GLN A 87 -10.39 -0.06 8.69
CA GLN A 87 -11.31 0.39 7.65
C GLN A 87 -10.78 1.62 6.89
N VAL A 88 -10.04 2.48 7.57
CA VAL A 88 -9.60 3.78 7.01
C VAL A 88 -8.09 3.89 6.88
N LEU A 89 -7.34 3.06 7.60
CA LEU A 89 -5.88 3.06 7.55
C LEU A 89 -5.37 1.80 6.86
N PHE A 90 -4.38 1.99 6.02
CA PHE A 90 -3.50 0.96 5.51
C PHE A 90 -2.10 1.22 6.08
N ALA A 91 -1.48 0.21 6.66
CA ALA A 91 -0.12 0.34 7.17
C ALA A 91 0.69 -0.89 6.79
N HIS A 92 1.94 -0.66 6.42
CA HIS A 92 2.90 -1.73 6.17
C HIS A 92 4.30 -1.34 6.65
N TYR A 93 5.06 -2.33 7.00
CA TYR A 93 6.47 -2.22 7.26
C TYR A 93 7.22 -2.33 5.94
N VAL A 94 8.25 -1.53 5.77
CA VAL A 94 9.05 -1.48 4.54
C VAL A 94 10.52 -1.67 4.87
N VAL A 95 11.20 -2.42 4.02
CA VAL A 95 12.65 -2.51 3.99
C VAL A 95 13.13 -2.20 2.58
N LEU A 96 14.05 -1.25 2.47
CA LEU A 96 14.82 -0.99 1.28
C LEU A 96 16.18 -1.68 1.42
N ALA A 97 16.53 -2.53 0.47
CA ALA A 97 17.85 -3.15 0.43
C ALA A 97 18.97 -2.09 0.37
N PRO A 98 20.22 -2.41 0.76
CA PRO A 98 21.34 -1.48 0.62
C PRO A 98 21.44 -0.94 -0.81
N GLY A 99 21.51 0.38 -0.98
CA GLY A 99 21.51 1.04 -2.30
C GLY A 99 20.24 0.82 -3.14
N GLY A 100 19.21 0.21 -2.58
CA GLY A 100 17.98 -0.15 -3.29
C GLY A 100 17.00 0.99 -3.48
N LYS A 101 16.06 0.80 -4.40
CA LYS A 101 14.97 1.76 -4.68
C LYS A 101 13.64 1.06 -4.93
N SER A 102 12.57 1.80 -4.76
CA SER A 102 11.21 1.35 -5.08
C SER A 102 10.86 1.55 -6.57
N GLN A 103 9.65 1.12 -6.96
CA GLN A 103 9.01 1.62 -8.17
C GLN A 103 8.76 3.14 -8.06
N ARG A 104 8.72 3.83 -9.19
CA ARG A 104 8.21 5.20 -9.26
C ARG A 104 6.71 5.15 -9.56
N HIS A 105 5.90 5.71 -8.69
CA HIS A 105 4.44 5.64 -8.80
C HIS A 105 3.77 6.87 -8.20
N GLY A 106 2.51 7.05 -8.56
CA GLY A 106 1.65 8.07 -7.98
C GLY A 106 0.34 7.51 -7.47
N HIS A 107 -0.25 8.16 -6.49
CA HIS A 107 -1.58 7.81 -5.97
C HIS A 107 -2.29 9.03 -5.38
N MET A 108 -3.64 9.00 -5.41
CA MET A 108 -4.46 10.09 -4.89
C MET A 108 -4.45 10.22 -3.38
N ASN A 109 -4.23 9.13 -2.67
CA ASN A 109 -4.21 9.17 -1.21
C ASN A 109 -2.87 9.68 -0.69
N GLU A 110 -2.93 10.35 0.45
CA GLU A 110 -1.74 10.71 1.21
C GLU A 110 -1.10 9.49 1.86
N ALA A 111 0.21 9.61 2.11
CA ALA A 111 0.98 8.65 2.89
C ALA A 111 1.97 9.39 3.80
N MET A 112 2.31 8.77 4.92
CA MET A 112 3.46 9.17 5.73
C MET A 112 4.36 7.97 5.96
N PHE A 113 5.66 8.23 6.00
CA PHE A 113 6.69 7.30 6.37
C PHE A 113 7.31 7.75 7.68
N TYR A 114 7.37 6.88 8.66
CA TYR A 114 8.22 7.07 9.81
C TYR A 114 9.47 6.21 9.64
N ILE A 115 10.61 6.84 9.50
CA ILE A 115 11.89 6.19 9.26
C ILE A 115 12.39 5.59 10.58
N LEU A 116 12.54 4.28 10.62
CA LEU A 116 12.99 3.55 11.81
C LEU A 116 14.49 3.36 11.83
N ASP A 117 15.10 3.21 10.66
CA ASP A 117 16.52 2.92 10.52
C ASP A 117 17.00 3.30 9.12
N GLY A 118 18.29 3.70 9.01
CA GLY A 118 18.92 4.05 7.75
C GLY A 118 18.77 5.51 7.36
N LYS A 119 19.20 5.80 6.13
CA LYS A 119 19.15 7.12 5.50
C LYS A 119 18.88 6.97 4.01
N GLY A 120 18.31 7.98 3.40
CA GLY A 120 18.01 7.95 1.98
C GLY A 120 17.33 9.22 1.51
N HIS A 121 16.62 9.11 0.42
CA HIS A 121 15.84 10.23 -0.09
C HIS A 121 14.56 9.77 -0.79
N GLU A 122 13.67 10.72 -0.93
CA GLU A 122 12.51 10.65 -1.81
C GLU A 122 12.71 11.58 -3.01
N ILE A 123 12.09 11.20 -4.12
CA ILE A 123 11.88 12.15 -5.23
C ILE A 123 10.38 12.31 -5.38
N HIS A 124 9.86 13.53 -5.14
CA HIS A 124 8.46 13.90 -5.32
C HIS A 124 8.35 14.88 -6.48
N ASP A 125 7.67 14.50 -7.56
CA ASP A 125 7.48 15.30 -8.78
C ASP A 125 8.80 15.93 -9.30
N GLY A 126 9.91 15.19 -9.16
CA GLY A 126 11.25 15.60 -9.58
C GLY A 126 12.06 16.39 -8.55
N VAL A 127 11.51 16.67 -7.37
CA VAL A 127 12.22 17.34 -6.27
C VAL A 127 12.72 16.30 -5.28
N ARG A 128 13.98 16.41 -4.86
CA ARG A 128 14.63 15.53 -3.88
C ARG A 128 14.41 16.02 -2.46
N TYR A 129 14.09 15.08 -1.55
CA TYR A 129 13.95 15.28 -0.12
C TYR A 129 14.75 14.20 0.61
N ASP A 130 15.82 14.60 1.30
CA ASP A 130 16.66 13.68 2.07
C ASP A 130 16.01 13.38 3.43
N TRP A 131 16.25 12.17 3.93
CA TRP A 131 15.74 11.72 5.22
C TRP A 131 16.72 10.79 5.93
N GLU A 132 16.62 10.70 7.27
CA GLU A 132 17.35 9.78 8.12
C GLU A 132 16.46 9.17 9.22
N ALA A 133 17.00 8.22 9.97
CA ALA A 133 16.27 7.57 11.06
C ALA A 133 15.71 8.58 12.07
N GLY A 134 14.42 8.48 12.39
CA GLY A 134 13.68 9.40 13.24
C GLY A 134 12.82 10.42 12.48
N ASP A 135 13.08 10.62 11.20
CA ASP A 135 12.31 11.55 10.37
C ASP A 135 10.93 11.02 9.98
N VAL A 136 10.06 11.96 9.64
CA VAL A 136 8.76 11.70 9.02
C VAL A 136 8.76 12.29 7.62
N VAL A 137 8.58 11.44 6.62
CA VAL A 137 8.37 11.86 5.23
C VAL A 137 6.87 11.89 4.93
N VAL A 138 6.40 12.98 4.36
CA VAL A 138 4.99 13.13 3.93
C VAL A 138 4.93 13.03 2.42
N VAL A 139 4.12 12.09 1.92
CA VAL A 139 3.78 11.98 0.50
C VAL A 139 2.39 12.58 0.33
N GLU A 140 2.33 13.74 -0.30
CA GLU A 140 1.10 14.44 -0.58
C GLU A 140 0.24 13.69 -1.63
N ASN A 141 -1.03 14.02 -1.67
CA ASN A 141 -1.93 13.41 -2.65
C ASN A 141 -1.55 13.82 -4.09
N SER A 142 -1.72 12.87 -5.01
CA SER A 142 -1.43 13.02 -6.44
C SER A 142 0.05 13.20 -6.81
N CYS A 143 0.96 13.08 -5.87
CA CYS A 143 2.39 13.16 -6.11
C CYS A 143 2.91 11.88 -6.79
N VAL A 144 3.77 12.05 -7.80
CA VAL A 144 4.56 10.95 -8.36
C VAL A 144 5.87 10.87 -7.61
N HIS A 145 6.10 9.77 -6.92
CA HIS A 145 7.22 9.63 -6.00
C HIS A 145 7.96 8.30 -6.14
N GLN A 146 9.20 8.29 -5.61
CA GLN A 146 10.06 7.12 -5.56
C GLN A 146 10.95 7.19 -4.33
N HIS A 147 11.18 6.04 -3.69
CA HIS A 147 11.97 5.88 -2.46
C HIS A 147 13.35 5.34 -2.79
N PHE A 148 14.38 5.85 -2.12
CA PHE A 148 15.77 5.44 -2.30
C PHE A 148 16.45 5.24 -0.95
N ASN A 149 17.23 4.17 -0.84
CA ASN A 149 18.18 3.97 0.23
C ASN A 149 19.56 4.43 -0.26
N ASP A 150 20.13 5.43 0.36
CA ASP A 150 21.43 6.01 -0.05
C ASP A 150 22.63 5.31 0.61
N ASP A 151 22.37 4.38 1.53
CA ASP A 151 23.43 3.59 2.15
C ASP A 151 23.72 2.34 1.31
N PRO A 152 24.92 2.18 0.76
CA PRO A 152 25.28 1.04 -0.08
C PRO A 152 25.46 -0.28 0.70
N ASP A 153 25.64 -0.19 2.04
CA ASP A 153 25.99 -1.34 2.86
C ASP A 153 24.88 -1.74 3.84
N ARG A 154 23.96 -0.81 4.16
CA ARG A 154 22.94 -1.01 5.17
C ARG A 154 21.53 -0.82 4.61
N PRO A 155 20.58 -1.69 5.02
CA PRO A 155 19.18 -1.50 4.65
C PRO A 155 18.56 -0.29 5.38
N ALA A 156 17.53 0.29 4.78
CA ALA A 156 16.68 1.27 5.42
C ALA A 156 15.31 0.67 5.75
N ARG A 157 14.71 1.11 6.87
CA ARG A 157 13.45 0.58 7.40
C ARG A 157 12.48 1.68 7.75
N ALA A 158 11.22 1.50 7.41
CA ALA A 158 10.18 2.47 7.71
C ALA A 158 8.83 1.80 7.99
N ILE A 159 7.95 2.51 8.70
CA ILE A 159 6.53 2.21 8.74
C ILE A 159 5.82 3.22 7.85
N ILE A 160 5.03 2.71 6.90
CA ILE A 160 4.20 3.54 6.04
C ILE A 160 2.75 3.46 6.50
N ILE A 161 2.11 4.61 6.65
CA ILE A 161 0.69 4.72 6.96
C ILE A 161 0.01 5.52 5.84
N LYS A 162 -1.08 4.97 5.30
CA LYS A 162 -1.82 5.53 4.17
C LYS A 162 -3.31 5.62 4.45
N SER A 163 -3.94 6.67 3.95
CA SER A 163 -5.41 6.82 3.92
C SER A 163 -6.09 6.07 2.75
N LYS A 164 -5.34 5.24 2.04
CA LYS A 164 -5.78 4.48 0.85
C LYS A 164 -7.16 3.83 0.97
N PRO A 165 -7.55 3.16 2.08
CA PRO A 165 -8.87 2.57 2.19
C PRO A 165 -10.01 3.59 2.19
N LEU A 166 -9.78 4.79 2.72
CA LEU A 166 -10.76 5.87 2.70
C LEU A 166 -11.01 6.36 1.26
N TYR A 167 -9.94 6.56 0.49
CA TYR A 167 -10.05 6.92 -0.93
C TYR A 167 -10.72 5.84 -1.76
N LEU A 168 -10.43 4.56 -1.46
CA LEU A 168 -11.13 3.44 -2.10
C LEU A 168 -12.63 3.46 -1.78
N PHE A 169 -13.00 3.73 -0.52
CA PHE A 169 -14.39 3.85 -0.09
C PHE A 169 -15.13 4.99 -0.78
N MET A 170 -14.47 6.15 -0.95
CA MET A 170 -15.02 7.30 -1.65
C MET A 170 -15.04 7.15 -3.19
N ASN A 171 -14.55 6.04 -3.73
CA ASN A 171 -14.35 5.85 -5.18
C ASN A 171 -13.39 6.87 -5.81
N MET A 172 -12.45 7.37 -5.06
CA MET A 172 -11.46 8.37 -5.49
C MET A 172 -10.04 7.80 -5.58
N LEU A 173 -9.86 6.49 -5.35
CA LEU A 173 -8.55 5.89 -5.44
C LEU A 173 -8.12 5.75 -6.90
N MET A 174 -7.15 6.57 -7.30
CA MET A 174 -6.38 6.41 -8.52
C MET A 174 -4.93 6.14 -8.13
N GLN A 175 -4.30 5.18 -8.78
CA GLN A 175 -2.92 4.81 -8.56
C GLN A 175 -2.34 4.26 -9.86
N GLU A 176 -1.12 4.66 -10.19
CA GLU A 176 -0.41 4.19 -11.39
C GLU A 176 1.08 4.06 -11.12
N ASP A 177 1.68 3.00 -11.65
CA ASP A 177 3.13 2.84 -11.68
C ASP A 177 3.67 3.49 -12.96
N VAL A 178 4.49 4.53 -12.80
CA VAL A 178 5.19 5.22 -13.90
C VAL A 178 6.43 4.43 -14.31
N GLU A 179 7.11 3.83 -13.34
CA GLU A 179 8.25 2.95 -13.54
C GLU A 179 8.09 1.73 -12.63
N GLN A 180 8.26 0.55 -13.20
CA GLN A 180 8.12 -0.70 -12.45
C GLN A 180 9.23 -0.85 -11.42
N GLN A 181 8.96 -1.63 -10.39
CA GLN A 181 9.97 -2.00 -9.40
C GLN A 181 11.15 -2.70 -10.09
N PRO A 182 12.40 -2.40 -9.69
CA PRO A 182 13.57 -3.12 -10.18
C PRO A 182 13.42 -4.64 -10.00
N LYS A 183 13.83 -5.40 -11.01
CA LYS A 183 13.74 -6.87 -11.01
C LYS A 183 14.99 -7.53 -10.48
N ASP A 184 16.10 -6.81 -10.53
CA ASP A 184 17.41 -7.30 -10.09
C ASP A 184 17.72 -6.77 -8.68
N PRO A 185 18.42 -7.52 -7.84
CA PRO A 185 18.96 -7.03 -6.57
C PRO A 185 19.89 -5.83 -6.77
N PRO A 186 20.17 -5.02 -5.75
CA PRO A 186 21.23 -4.04 -5.85
C PRO A 186 22.59 -4.74 -6.04
N PRO A 187 23.53 -4.12 -6.76
CA PRO A 187 24.85 -4.70 -6.99
C PRO A 187 25.56 -5.10 -5.68
N GLY A 188 26.02 -6.33 -5.59
CA GLY A 188 26.70 -6.87 -4.41
C GLY A 188 25.77 -7.36 -3.29
N HIS A 189 24.44 -7.35 -3.50
CA HIS A 189 23.45 -7.76 -2.49
C HIS A 189 22.44 -8.78 -3.04
N ASP A 190 22.94 -9.72 -3.85
CA ASP A 190 22.12 -10.76 -4.50
C ASP A 190 21.36 -11.63 -3.49
N ASP A 191 21.95 -11.86 -2.31
CA ASP A 191 21.40 -12.72 -1.24
C ASP A 191 20.72 -11.90 -0.11
N PHE A 192 20.43 -10.63 -0.33
CA PHE A 192 19.83 -9.79 0.71
C PHE A 192 18.43 -10.28 1.12
N GLU A 193 18.26 -10.53 2.42
CA GLU A 193 16.99 -10.90 3.03
C GLU A 193 16.51 -9.80 3.99
N PRO A 194 15.24 -9.37 3.85
CA PRO A 194 14.72 -8.28 4.70
C PRO A 194 14.48 -8.75 6.14
N THR A 195 14.90 -7.93 7.10
CA THR A 195 14.65 -8.16 8.54
C THR A 195 13.88 -7.01 9.16
N TYR A 196 13.12 -7.26 10.25
CA TYR A 196 12.35 -6.23 10.96
C TYR A 196 13.21 -5.33 11.83
N PHE A 197 14.32 -5.84 12.33
CA PHE A 197 15.20 -5.13 13.25
C PHE A 197 16.61 -5.09 12.68
N PRO A 198 17.38 -4.05 12.99
CA PRO A 198 18.82 -4.06 12.77
C PRO A 198 19.43 -5.28 13.49
N GLU A 199 20.36 -5.94 12.85
CA GLU A 199 21.18 -6.97 13.46
C GLU A 199 22.22 -6.36 14.41
#